data_e22e897e2a39862bdb74d073410b6a7a
#
_entry.id   e22e897e2a39862bdb74d073410b6a7a
#
_cell.length_a   1.000
_cell.length_b   1.000
_cell.length_c   1.000
_cell.angle_alpha   90.00
_cell.angle_beta   90.00
_cell.angle_gamma   90.00
#
_symmetry.space_group_name_H-M   'P 1'
#
loop_
_entity.id
_entity.type
_entity.pdbx_description
1 polymer ?
#
loop_
_entity_poly.entity_id
_entity_poly.type
_entity_poly.pdbx_seq_one_letter_code
_entity_poly.pdbx_strand_id
1 'polypeptide(L)'
;MADIKHILVIRLSSMGDVAMTVPVLLAFAQSNPKVKLTVLTKKQFAPLFRDVKTATVILADFKELYKGVLGLYKLSKRIRKLQIDAVADLHNVLRTNILKCLLFGIKFNQINKGRSQKKALTSGVNFSPLRSTPERYADVFRNLGFSFKLNAPSFRAPKKLAVSTLNVLEGFSSAIIGIAPFAAYASKTYPILKMDKVISKLQKEHTILLFGGGAQESQQLQKLALKYANVFSVAGKFSLEHELDIISNLKVMLSMDSSNGHMAAMLGVKVVTLWGVTHPYAGFAPYAQGATNNLLADRTKYPKIPTSIYGNSFPEGYELAIETIPVESVVEAVRNNL
;
A
#
# COMPACT_ATOMS: atom_id res chain seq x y z
N MET A 1 33.81 6.32 -6.51
CA MET A 1 32.77 5.79 -5.59
C MET A 1 32.87 4.29 -5.58
N ALA A 2 32.73 3.60 -4.44
CA ALA A 2 32.71 2.15 -4.44
C ALA A 2 31.59 1.65 -5.34
N ASP A 3 31.88 0.67 -6.20
CA ASP A 3 30.94 0.09 -7.16
C ASP A 3 29.91 -0.77 -6.39
N ILE A 4 28.78 -0.19 -6.01
CA ILE A 4 27.71 -0.89 -5.29
C ILE A 4 26.99 -1.84 -6.25
N LYS A 5 27.17 -3.14 -6.03
CA LYS A 5 26.57 -4.23 -6.85
C LYS A 5 25.44 -4.97 -6.15
N HIS A 6 25.39 -4.92 -4.82
CA HIS A 6 24.38 -5.63 -4.02
C HIS A 6 23.81 -4.77 -2.90
N ILE A 7 22.51 -4.50 -2.93
CA ILE A 7 21.82 -3.68 -1.94
C ILE A 7 20.85 -4.53 -1.12
N LEU A 8 20.93 -4.43 0.21
CA LEU A 8 19.89 -4.90 1.11
C LEU A 8 18.83 -3.80 1.28
N VAL A 9 17.60 -4.11 0.94
CA VAL A 9 16.44 -3.23 1.14
C VAL A 9 15.66 -3.72 2.36
N ILE A 10 15.37 -2.84 3.32
CA ILE A 10 14.66 -3.22 4.55
C ILE A 10 13.30 -2.53 4.61
N ARG A 11 12.20 -3.32 4.56
CA ARG A 11 10.85 -2.85 4.89
C ARG A 11 10.04 -3.97 5.53
N LEU A 12 9.71 -3.82 6.83
CA LEU A 12 9.17 -4.89 7.67
C LEU A 12 7.67 -4.78 7.93
N SER A 13 7.06 -3.60 7.75
CA SER A 13 5.65 -3.26 7.98
C SER A 13 5.38 -1.79 7.59
N SER A 14 4.12 -1.29 7.45
CA SER A 14 2.89 -2.08 7.38
C SER A 14 2.66 -2.60 5.95
N MET A 15 1.57 -3.34 5.68
CA MET A 15 1.31 -3.92 4.35
C MET A 15 1.29 -2.84 3.24
N GLY A 16 0.53 -1.76 3.42
CA GLY A 16 0.47 -0.67 2.43
C GLY A 16 1.83 0.02 2.21
N ASP A 17 2.59 0.23 3.29
CA ASP A 17 3.95 0.77 3.16
C ASP A 17 4.91 -0.19 2.44
N VAL A 18 4.76 -1.51 2.63
CA VAL A 18 5.53 -2.52 1.89
C VAL A 18 5.13 -2.50 0.42
N ALA A 19 3.83 -2.45 0.12
CA ALA A 19 3.33 -2.35 -1.25
C ALA A 19 3.88 -1.10 -1.97
N MET A 20 3.94 0.06 -1.30
CA MET A 20 4.53 1.29 -1.86
C MET A 20 6.03 1.18 -2.20
N THR A 21 6.76 0.18 -1.67
CA THR A 21 8.16 -0.03 -2.06
C THR A 21 8.29 -0.68 -3.44
N VAL A 22 7.31 -1.48 -3.84
CA VAL A 22 7.38 -2.31 -5.07
C VAL A 22 7.59 -1.46 -6.32
N PRO A 23 6.79 -0.41 -6.61
CA PRO A 23 7.01 0.42 -7.80
C PRO A 23 8.37 1.13 -7.78
N VAL A 24 8.89 1.47 -6.59
CA VAL A 24 10.23 2.06 -6.46
C VAL A 24 11.32 1.06 -6.83
N LEU A 25 11.20 -0.19 -6.35
CA LEU A 25 12.16 -1.24 -6.66
C LEU A 25 12.11 -1.65 -8.14
N LEU A 26 10.92 -1.65 -8.76
CA LEU A 26 10.78 -1.88 -10.21
C LEU A 26 11.47 -0.78 -11.02
N ALA A 27 11.21 0.49 -10.69
CA ALA A 27 11.86 1.62 -11.37
C ALA A 27 13.38 1.63 -11.16
N PHE A 28 13.83 1.32 -9.94
CA PHE A 28 15.25 1.19 -9.61
C PHE A 28 15.91 0.07 -10.43
N ALA A 29 15.33 -1.13 -10.44
CA ALA A 29 15.86 -2.30 -11.15
C ALA A 29 15.92 -2.09 -12.66
N GLN A 30 14.93 -1.41 -13.23
CA GLN A 30 14.92 -1.04 -14.65
C GLN A 30 16.07 -0.09 -14.99
N SER A 31 16.34 0.89 -14.14
CA SER A 31 17.41 1.88 -14.35
C SER A 31 18.80 1.34 -13.99
N ASN A 32 18.88 0.31 -13.14
CA ASN A 32 20.13 -0.25 -12.63
C ASN A 32 20.13 -1.79 -12.70
N PRO A 33 20.06 -2.39 -13.92
CA PRO A 33 19.83 -3.83 -14.10
C PRO A 33 20.98 -4.72 -13.59
N LYS A 34 22.17 -4.14 -13.39
CA LYS A 34 23.36 -4.86 -12.88
C LYS A 34 23.41 -4.92 -11.35
N VAL A 35 22.52 -4.17 -10.65
CA VAL A 35 22.50 -4.13 -9.18
C VAL A 35 21.56 -5.21 -8.67
N LYS A 36 22.10 -6.13 -7.87
CA LYS A 36 21.33 -7.15 -7.17
C LYS A 36 20.59 -6.53 -5.97
N LEU A 37 19.33 -6.89 -5.78
CA LEU A 37 18.55 -6.51 -4.62
C LEU A 37 18.31 -7.72 -3.72
N THR A 38 18.42 -7.51 -2.42
CA THR A 38 17.92 -8.44 -1.40
C THR A 38 16.93 -7.69 -0.52
N VAL A 39 15.69 -8.18 -0.43
CA VAL A 39 14.65 -7.53 0.37
C VAL A 39 14.47 -8.28 1.69
N LEU A 40 14.67 -7.60 2.81
CA LEU A 40 14.36 -8.10 4.14
C LEU A 40 12.95 -7.65 4.54
N THR A 41 12.03 -8.60 4.63
CA THR A 41 10.63 -8.35 5.00
C THR A 41 10.05 -9.50 5.82
N LYS A 42 8.86 -9.30 6.42
CA LYS A 42 8.15 -10.40 7.12
C LYS A 42 7.58 -11.41 6.11
N LYS A 43 7.47 -12.68 6.53
CA LYS A 43 6.93 -13.79 5.71
C LYS A 43 5.63 -13.44 4.99
N GLN A 44 4.69 -12.85 5.71
CA GLN A 44 3.38 -12.47 5.18
C GLN A 44 3.40 -11.43 4.05
N PHE A 45 4.47 -10.67 3.88
CA PHE A 45 4.61 -9.64 2.85
C PHE A 45 5.49 -10.07 1.67
N ALA A 46 6.10 -11.24 1.74
CA ALA A 46 6.97 -11.73 0.67
C ALA A 46 6.29 -11.78 -0.71
N PRO A 47 5.01 -12.16 -0.83
CA PRO A 47 4.31 -12.19 -2.12
C PRO A 47 4.25 -10.85 -2.84
N LEU A 48 4.31 -9.71 -2.11
CA LEU A 48 4.29 -8.37 -2.71
C LEU A 48 5.49 -8.13 -3.65
N PHE A 49 6.62 -8.81 -3.41
CA PHE A 49 7.86 -8.64 -4.19
C PHE A 49 8.02 -9.62 -5.35
N ARG A 50 7.04 -10.50 -5.60
CA ARG A 50 7.10 -11.56 -6.63
C ARG A 50 7.41 -11.06 -8.04
N ASP A 51 7.09 -9.80 -8.33
CA ASP A 51 7.30 -9.20 -9.65
C ASP A 51 8.63 -8.42 -9.76
N VAL A 52 9.38 -8.27 -8.69
CA VAL A 52 10.72 -7.66 -8.69
C VAL A 52 11.76 -8.74 -9.00
N LYS A 53 11.94 -9.10 -10.29
CA LYS A 53 12.77 -10.22 -10.74
C LYS A 53 14.23 -10.19 -10.26
N THR A 54 14.78 -8.99 -10.04
CA THR A 54 16.16 -8.80 -9.57
C THR A 54 16.29 -8.93 -8.05
N ALA A 55 15.18 -9.11 -7.31
CA ALA A 55 15.19 -9.17 -5.88
C ALA A 55 15.08 -10.60 -5.33
N THR A 56 15.95 -10.92 -4.39
CA THR A 56 15.82 -12.11 -3.53
C THR A 56 15.18 -11.68 -2.21
N VAL A 57 14.19 -12.42 -1.70
CA VAL A 57 13.52 -12.07 -0.44
C VAL A 57 14.06 -12.89 0.72
N ILE A 58 14.46 -12.20 1.79
CA ILE A 58 14.82 -12.80 3.08
C ILE A 58 13.66 -12.60 4.04
N LEU A 59 13.17 -13.70 4.59
CA LEU A 59 12.09 -13.69 5.56
C LEU A 59 12.63 -13.32 6.95
N ALA A 60 12.08 -12.26 7.53
CA ALA A 60 12.41 -11.78 8.87
C ALA A 60 11.41 -12.29 9.89
N ASP A 61 11.75 -13.38 10.57
CA ASP A 61 11.00 -13.88 11.71
C ASP A 61 11.51 -13.25 13.01
N PHE A 62 10.80 -12.23 13.48
CA PHE A 62 11.12 -11.54 14.72
C PHE A 62 10.37 -12.07 15.94
N LYS A 63 9.50 -13.05 15.79
CA LYS A 63 8.78 -13.68 16.89
C LYS A 63 9.64 -14.78 17.54
N GLU A 64 10.36 -15.53 16.71
CA GLU A 64 11.15 -16.69 17.10
C GLU A 64 12.64 -16.50 16.76
N LEU A 65 13.01 -16.69 15.48
CA LEU A 65 14.40 -16.80 15.03
C LEU A 65 15.24 -15.55 15.30
N TYR A 66 14.67 -14.34 15.13
CA TYR A 66 15.35 -13.06 15.28
C TYR A 66 14.78 -12.21 16.42
N LYS A 67 14.31 -12.85 17.49
CA LYS A 67 13.76 -12.18 18.68
C LYS A 67 14.87 -11.47 19.47
N GLY A 68 14.58 -10.22 19.87
CA GLY A 68 15.48 -9.41 20.72
C GLY A 68 16.79 -9.04 20.04
N VAL A 69 17.75 -8.53 20.83
CA VAL A 69 19.06 -8.08 20.34
C VAL A 69 19.92 -9.25 19.85
N LEU A 70 19.91 -10.38 20.55
CA LEU A 70 20.63 -11.60 20.15
C LEU A 70 20.12 -12.15 18.82
N GLY A 71 18.80 -12.09 18.59
CA GLY A 71 18.21 -12.46 17.32
C GLY A 71 18.64 -11.51 16.19
N LEU A 72 18.70 -10.21 16.44
CA LEU A 72 19.22 -9.23 15.48
C LEU A 72 20.71 -9.44 15.18
N TYR A 73 21.50 -9.85 16.16
CA TYR A 73 22.89 -10.23 15.96
C TYR A 73 23.01 -11.46 15.05
N LYS A 74 22.19 -12.50 15.25
CA LYS A 74 22.13 -13.66 14.33
C LYS A 74 21.77 -13.22 12.91
N LEU A 75 20.78 -12.33 12.78
CA LEU A 75 20.36 -11.78 11.48
C LEU A 75 21.51 -10.99 10.82
N SER A 76 22.24 -10.17 11.57
CA SER A 76 23.37 -9.40 11.03
C SER A 76 24.48 -10.31 10.49
N LYS A 77 24.79 -11.43 11.18
CA LYS A 77 25.73 -12.44 10.67
C LYS A 77 25.25 -13.08 9.37
N ARG A 78 23.94 -13.38 9.26
CA ARG A 78 23.36 -13.89 8.01
C ARG A 78 23.47 -12.87 6.88
N ILE A 79 23.17 -11.59 7.16
CA ILE A 79 23.27 -10.50 6.18
C ILE A 79 24.73 -10.33 5.71
N ARG A 80 25.71 -10.36 6.61
CA ARG A 80 27.14 -10.25 6.22
C ARG A 80 27.60 -11.36 5.26
N LYS A 81 27.09 -12.59 5.42
CA LYS A 81 27.40 -13.71 4.50
C LYS A 81 26.88 -13.47 3.08
N LEU A 82 25.96 -12.54 2.86
CA LEU A 82 25.43 -12.21 1.53
C LEU A 82 26.32 -11.22 0.76
N GLN A 83 27.39 -10.73 1.37
CA GLN A 83 28.29 -9.76 0.73
C GLN A 83 27.55 -8.52 0.22
N ILE A 84 26.77 -7.89 1.11
CA ILE A 84 26.01 -6.69 0.83
C ILE A 84 26.95 -5.48 0.81
N ASP A 85 26.92 -4.66 -0.23
CA ASP A 85 27.71 -3.44 -0.36
C ASP A 85 27.04 -2.24 0.33
N ALA A 86 25.69 -2.19 0.31
CA ALA A 86 24.93 -1.10 0.89
C ALA A 86 23.57 -1.56 1.44
N VAL A 87 23.03 -0.79 2.38
CA VAL A 87 21.71 -0.99 2.97
C VAL A 87 20.82 0.23 2.67
N ALA A 88 19.68 -0.01 2.04
CA ALA A 88 18.58 0.92 1.87
C ALA A 88 17.50 0.62 2.91
N ASP A 89 17.52 1.31 4.05
CA ASP A 89 16.52 1.15 5.11
C ASP A 89 15.31 2.06 4.84
N LEU A 90 14.28 1.49 4.24
CA LEU A 90 13.00 2.15 3.95
C LEU A 90 12.06 2.13 5.17
N HIS A 91 12.51 1.60 6.32
CA HIS A 91 11.67 1.47 7.52
C HIS A 91 12.05 2.43 8.65
N ASN A 92 13.33 2.59 8.93
CA ASN A 92 13.89 3.50 9.96
C ASN A 92 13.13 3.42 11.31
N VAL A 93 13.23 2.27 11.97
CA VAL A 93 12.66 1.97 13.30
C VAL A 93 13.76 1.45 14.24
N LEU A 94 13.47 1.37 15.54
CA LEU A 94 14.47 0.92 16.55
C LEU A 94 15.22 -0.35 16.12
N ARG A 95 14.49 -1.34 15.62
CA ARG A 95 15.08 -2.62 15.17
C ARG A 95 16.06 -2.44 14.01
N THR A 96 15.75 -1.58 13.04
CA THR A 96 16.67 -1.32 11.91
C THR A 96 17.84 -0.43 12.33
N ASN A 97 17.69 0.41 13.36
CA ASN A 97 18.77 1.18 13.95
C ASN A 97 19.77 0.27 14.69
N ILE A 98 19.28 -0.76 15.41
CA ILE A 98 20.17 -1.78 16.00
C ILE A 98 20.92 -2.54 14.89
N LEU A 99 20.23 -2.95 13.82
CA LEU A 99 20.88 -3.59 12.67
C LEU A 99 21.94 -2.68 12.03
N LYS A 100 21.72 -1.38 11.95
CA LYS A 100 22.69 -0.41 11.45
C LYS A 100 23.99 -0.46 12.26
N CYS A 101 23.88 -0.49 13.58
CA CYS A 101 25.05 -0.62 14.46
C CYS A 101 25.76 -1.98 14.25
N LEU A 102 24.99 -3.07 14.14
CA LEU A 102 25.54 -4.42 13.95
C LEU A 102 26.14 -4.64 12.55
N LEU A 103 25.76 -3.84 11.55
CA LEU A 103 26.29 -3.87 10.20
C LEU A 103 27.32 -2.77 9.95
N PHE A 104 28.01 -2.34 11.00
CA PHE A 104 29.10 -1.36 10.90
C PHE A 104 30.07 -1.71 9.75
N GLY A 105 30.53 -0.70 9.02
CA GLY A 105 31.38 -0.83 7.85
C GLY A 105 30.61 -0.99 6.51
N ILE A 106 29.30 -1.30 6.53
CA ILE A 106 28.46 -1.31 5.33
C ILE A 106 27.80 0.07 5.15
N LYS A 107 27.81 0.60 3.93
CA LYS A 107 27.14 1.88 3.60
C LYS A 107 25.65 1.77 3.91
N PHE A 108 25.13 2.64 4.77
CA PHE A 108 23.77 2.52 5.30
C PHE A 108 23.01 3.83 5.13
N ASN A 109 21.93 3.85 4.35
CA ASN A 109 21.05 5.00 4.19
C ASN A 109 19.64 4.68 4.66
N GLN A 110 19.00 5.63 5.34
CA GLN A 110 17.68 5.47 5.95
C GLN A 110 16.71 6.51 5.42
N ILE A 111 15.46 6.12 5.29
CA ILE A 111 14.38 7.02 4.89
C ILE A 111 14.27 8.21 5.85
N ASN A 112 14.15 9.41 5.27
CA ASN A 112 13.65 10.58 5.98
C ASN A 112 12.11 10.55 5.96
N LYS A 113 11.50 10.27 7.11
CA LYS A 113 10.04 10.18 7.26
C LYS A 113 9.32 11.53 7.21
N GLY A 114 10.03 12.65 7.17
CA GLY A 114 9.47 14.00 7.14
C GLY A 114 8.64 14.36 8.36
N ARG A 115 9.04 13.93 9.57
CA ARG A 115 8.23 14.05 10.79
C ARG A 115 7.87 15.50 11.12
N SER A 116 8.81 16.44 10.97
CA SER A 116 8.55 17.88 11.18
C SER A 116 7.53 18.44 10.19
N GLN A 117 7.67 18.09 8.91
CA GLN A 117 6.73 18.50 7.87
C GLN A 117 5.33 17.92 8.11
N LYS A 118 5.25 16.64 8.50
CA LYS A 118 3.99 15.98 8.86
C LYS A 118 3.32 16.63 10.09
N LYS A 119 4.12 17.01 11.09
CA LYS A 119 3.62 17.76 12.26
C LYS A 119 3.07 19.13 11.85
N ALA A 120 3.78 19.87 11.00
CA ALA A 120 3.31 21.17 10.49
C ALA A 120 2.00 21.04 9.67
N LEU A 121 1.86 19.96 8.88
CA LEU A 121 0.64 19.68 8.13
C LEU A 121 -0.56 19.39 9.07
N THR A 122 -0.39 18.53 10.06
CA THR A 122 -1.49 18.13 10.97
C THR A 122 -1.83 19.19 12.03
N SER A 123 -0.92 20.13 12.30
CA SER A 123 -1.18 21.28 13.16
C SER A 123 -1.80 22.48 12.42
N GLY A 124 -1.98 22.38 11.10
CA GLY A 124 -2.50 23.46 10.27
C GLY A 124 -1.52 24.59 9.98
N VAL A 125 -0.27 24.53 10.49
CA VAL A 125 0.77 25.55 10.24
C VAL A 125 1.13 25.65 8.77
N ASN A 126 1.16 24.51 8.07
CA ASN A 126 1.43 24.48 6.64
C ASN A 126 0.55 23.40 5.96
N PHE A 127 -0.47 23.84 5.22
CA PHE A 127 -1.33 22.97 4.44
C PHE A 127 -0.87 22.92 2.98
N SER A 128 0.18 22.14 2.72
CA SER A 128 0.71 21.90 1.38
C SER A 128 1.07 20.44 1.18
N PRO A 129 1.04 19.92 -0.09
CA PRO A 129 1.42 18.56 -0.39
C PRO A 129 2.85 18.27 0.06
N LEU A 130 3.03 17.22 0.86
CA LEU A 130 4.34 16.74 1.24
C LEU A 130 4.90 15.79 0.17
N ARG A 131 6.23 15.68 0.14
CA ARG A 131 6.91 14.68 -0.69
C ARG A 131 6.33 13.29 -0.43
N SER A 132 5.93 12.59 -1.49
CA SER A 132 5.27 11.28 -1.39
C SER A 132 6.18 10.22 -0.78
N THR A 133 5.59 9.23 -0.15
CA THR A 133 6.34 8.11 0.47
C THR A 133 7.17 7.33 -0.55
N PRO A 134 6.67 7.01 -1.78
CA PRO A 134 7.51 6.41 -2.83
C PRO A 134 8.72 7.28 -3.20
N GLU A 135 8.55 8.61 -3.31
CA GLU A 135 9.69 9.50 -3.57
C GLU A 135 10.70 9.52 -2.42
N ARG A 136 10.23 9.47 -1.15
CA ARG A 136 11.12 9.34 0.00
C ARG A 136 11.88 8.00 0.00
N TYR A 137 11.28 6.93 -0.51
CA TYR A 137 11.97 5.65 -0.72
C TYR A 137 13.02 5.76 -1.83
N ALA A 138 12.69 6.41 -2.94
CA ALA A 138 13.64 6.65 -4.02
C ALA A 138 14.85 7.47 -3.57
N ASP A 139 14.64 8.47 -2.71
CA ASP A 139 15.72 9.28 -2.16
C ASP A 139 16.74 8.46 -1.35
N VAL A 140 16.33 7.36 -0.73
CA VAL A 140 17.27 6.47 -0.04
C VAL A 140 18.30 5.89 -1.01
N PHE A 141 17.86 5.49 -2.21
CA PHE A 141 18.75 4.98 -3.26
C PHE A 141 19.56 6.11 -3.91
N ARG A 142 18.95 7.28 -4.15
CA ARG A 142 19.66 8.46 -4.67
C ARG A 142 20.80 8.87 -3.74
N ASN A 143 20.58 8.85 -2.44
CA ASN A 143 21.61 9.13 -1.43
C ASN A 143 22.69 8.03 -1.34
N LEU A 144 22.44 6.83 -1.86
CA LEU A 144 23.47 5.81 -2.05
C LEU A 144 24.32 6.04 -3.30
N GLY A 145 23.94 7.00 -4.15
CA GLY A 145 24.67 7.40 -5.36
C GLY A 145 24.02 6.96 -6.67
N PHE A 146 22.79 6.45 -6.64
CA PHE A 146 22.06 6.04 -7.83
C PHE A 146 21.17 7.15 -8.37
N SER A 147 21.15 7.31 -9.70
CA SER A 147 20.23 8.23 -10.37
C SER A 147 19.12 7.46 -11.08
N PHE A 148 17.88 7.72 -10.71
CA PHE A 148 16.69 7.22 -11.41
C PHE A 148 15.46 8.06 -11.09
N LYS A 149 14.47 8.01 -11.98
CA LYS A 149 13.19 8.70 -11.83
C LYS A 149 12.10 7.66 -11.53
N LEU A 150 11.13 8.05 -10.70
CA LEU A 150 9.89 7.29 -10.52
C LEU A 150 8.91 7.67 -11.64
N ASN A 151 9.29 7.43 -12.88
CA ASN A 151 8.32 7.44 -13.97
C ASN A 151 7.42 6.22 -13.82
N ALA A 152 6.21 6.25 -14.39
CA ALA A 152 5.32 5.10 -14.33
C ALA A 152 6.09 3.82 -14.67
N PRO A 153 6.31 2.91 -13.72
CA PRO A 153 6.98 1.66 -14.02
C PRO A 153 6.14 0.92 -15.04
N SER A 154 6.78 0.16 -15.92
CA SER A 154 6.07 -0.79 -16.76
C SER A 154 5.50 -1.87 -15.83
N PHE A 155 4.22 -1.75 -15.52
CA PHE A 155 3.49 -2.77 -14.77
C PHE A 155 3.39 -4.03 -15.62
N ARG A 156 3.42 -5.17 -14.97
CA ARG A 156 3.18 -6.44 -15.67
C ARG A 156 1.75 -6.51 -16.16
N ALA A 157 1.57 -7.22 -17.27
CA ALA A 157 0.24 -7.63 -17.70
C ALA A 157 -0.47 -8.42 -16.57
N PRO A 158 -1.81 -8.29 -16.45
CA PRO A 158 -2.59 -9.06 -15.50
C PRO A 158 -2.25 -10.55 -15.61
N LYS A 159 -2.13 -11.22 -14.48
CA LYS A 159 -1.89 -12.67 -14.47
C LYS A 159 -3.17 -13.41 -14.80
N LYS A 160 -3.03 -14.50 -15.57
CA LYS A 160 -4.14 -15.45 -15.76
C LYS A 160 -4.56 -15.97 -14.39
N LEU A 161 -5.85 -15.89 -14.12
CA LEU A 161 -6.42 -16.41 -12.88
C LEU A 161 -6.37 -17.95 -12.90
N ALA A 162 -6.11 -18.55 -11.74
CA ALA A 162 -6.22 -20.01 -11.60
C ALA A 162 -7.67 -20.45 -11.81
N VAL A 163 -7.88 -21.68 -12.30
CA VAL A 163 -9.22 -22.25 -12.57
C VAL A 163 -10.13 -22.16 -11.34
N SER A 164 -9.59 -22.41 -10.14
CA SER A 164 -10.32 -22.25 -8.88
C SER A 164 -10.82 -20.82 -8.60
N THR A 165 -10.12 -19.82 -9.14
CA THR A 165 -10.49 -18.42 -9.03
C THR A 165 -11.46 -18.05 -10.15
N LEU A 166 -11.28 -18.63 -11.34
CA LEU A 166 -12.21 -18.47 -12.47
C LEU A 166 -13.60 -19.02 -12.12
N ASN A 167 -13.69 -20.17 -11.45
CA ASN A 167 -14.97 -20.75 -11.03
C ASN A 167 -15.78 -19.83 -10.08
N VAL A 168 -15.11 -18.94 -9.33
CA VAL A 168 -15.75 -17.90 -8.52
C VAL A 168 -16.17 -16.72 -9.38
N LEU A 169 -15.56 -16.57 -10.58
CA LEU A 169 -15.70 -15.44 -11.49
C LEU A 169 -16.29 -15.87 -12.87
N GLU A 170 -16.73 -17.13 -13.03
CA GLU A 170 -17.31 -17.64 -14.28
C GLU A 170 -18.58 -16.88 -14.66
N GLY A 171 -18.63 -16.42 -15.92
CA GLY A 171 -19.78 -15.69 -16.48
C GLY A 171 -19.63 -14.18 -16.56
N PHE A 172 -18.49 -13.60 -16.19
CA PHE A 172 -18.30 -12.14 -16.20
C PHE A 172 -17.75 -11.64 -17.53
N SER A 173 -18.61 -10.99 -18.31
CA SER A 173 -18.26 -10.28 -19.56
C SER A 173 -17.97 -8.79 -19.33
N SER A 174 -18.26 -8.25 -18.14
CA SER A 174 -18.14 -6.83 -17.79
C SER A 174 -16.86 -6.50 -17.04
N ALA A 175 -16.54 -5.20 -16.96
CA ALA A 175 -15.42 -4.73 -16.16
C ALA A 175 -15.56 -5.11 -14.67
N ILE A 176 -14.48 -5.60 -14.07
CA ILE A 176 -14.48 -6.00 -12.66
C ILE A 176 -13.99 -4.83 -11.79
N ILE A 177 -14.82 -4.45 -10.83
CA ILE A 177 -14.53 -3.41 -9.83
C ILE A 177 -14.14 -4.08 -8.52
N GLY A 178 -12.99 -3.69 -7.95
CA GLY A 178 -12.65 -4.04 -6.57
C GLY A 178 -13.18 -2.98 -5.60
N ILE A 179 -13.75 -3.40 -4.47
CA ILE A 179 -14.15 -2.50 -3.39
C ILE A 179 -13.58 -3.02 -2.06
N ALA A 180 -12.76 -2.19 -1.40
CA ALA A 180 -12.19 -2.43 -0.08
C ALA A 180 -12.72 -1.39 0.92
N PRO A 181 -13.90 -1.63 1.55
CA PRO A 181 -14.63 -0.59 2.29
C PRO A 181 -14.11 -0.34 3.70
N PHE A 182 -13.09 -1.08 4.16
CA PHE A 182 -12.57 -1.00 5.51
C PHE A 182 -11.17 -0.39 5.58
N ALA A 183 -10.85 0.18 6.72
CA ALA A 183 -9.53 0.70 7.07
C ALA A 183 -9.18 0.36 8.51
N ALA A 184 -7.91 0.58 8.90
CA ALA A 184 -7.42 0.30 10.25
C ALA A 184 -8.12 1.09 11.37
N TYR A 185 -8.74 2.23 11.02
CA TYR A 185 -9.45 3.11 11.96
C TYR A 185 -10.82 3.49 11.41
N ALA A 186 -11.83 3.53 12.28
CA ALA A 186 -13.21 3.91 11.92
C ALA A 186 -13.28 5.29 11.26
N SER A 187 -12.47 6.25 11.72
CA SER A 187 -12.34 7.60 11.16
C SER A 187 -11.92 7.68 9.68
N LYS A 188 -11.48 6.56 9.11
CA LYS A 188 -11.14 6.40 7.69
C LYS A 188 -12.08 5.46 6.94
N THR A 189 -13.08 4.92 7.62
CA THR A 189 -14.00 3.92 7.05
C THR A 189 -15.29 4.61 6.62
N TYR A 190 -15.60 4.51 5.33
CA TYR A 190 -16.86 5.05 4.81
C TYR A 190 -18.04 4.24 5.36
N PRO A 191 -19.16 4.89 5.79
CA PRO A 191 -20.27 4.17 6.40
C PRO A 191 -20.78 3.05 5.50
N ILE A 192 -20.93 1.86 6.07
CA ILE A 192 -21.31 0.67 5.31
C ILE A 192 -22.66 0.84 4.59
N LEU A 193 -23.60 1.60 5.17
CA LEU A 193 -24.88 1.92 4.52
C LEU A 193 -24.71 2.83 3.30
N LYS A 194 -23.73 3.73 3.29
CA LYS A 194 -23.42 4.54 2.11
C LYS A 194 -22.65 3.71 1.07
N MET A 195 -21.75 2.84 1.51
CA MET A 195 -21.04 1.91 0.62
C MET A 195 -22.03 0.93 -0.04
N ASP A 196 -23.04 0.44 0.68
CA ASP A 196 -24.11 -0.39 0.15
C ASP A 196 -24.85 0.32 -1.00
N LYS A 197 -25.15 1.63 -0.85
CA LYS A 197 -25.74 2.44 -1.94
C LYS A 197 -24.81 2.58 -3.16
N VAL A 198 -23.48 2.74 -2.94
CA VAL A 198 -22.50 2.75 -4.04
C VAL A 198 -22.51 1.42 -4.78
N ILE A 199 -22.45 0.31 -4.05
CA ILE A 199 -22.49 -1.05 -4.60
C ILE A 199 -23.78 -1.28 -5.38
N SER A 200 -24.93 -0.94 -4.80
CA SER A 200 -26.24 -1.09 -5.43
C SER A 200 -26.35 -0.40 -6.81
N LYS A 201 -25.64 0.73 -6.99
CA LYS A 201 -25.62 1.45 -8.28
C LYS A 201 -24.65 0.80 -9.28
N LEU A 202 -23.44 0.45 -8.83
CA LEU A 202 -22.38 -0.07 -9.71
C LEU A 202 -22.65 -1.52 -10.16
N GLN A 203 -23.25 -2.37 -9.31
CA GLN A 203 -23.49 -3.78 -9.60
C GLN A 203 -24.51 -4.02 -10.73
N LYS A 204 -25.26 -3.00 -11.11
CA LYS A 204 -26.23 -3.11 -12.23
C LYS A 204 -25.55 -3.32 -13.58
N GLU A 205 -24.31 -2.83 -13.73
CA GLU A 205 -23.56 -2.80 -14.98
C GLU A 205 -22.23 -3.57 -14.89
N HIS A 206 -21.74 -3.81 -13.66
CA HIS A 206 -20.39 -4.34 -13.43
C HIS A 206 -20.37 -5.42 -12.36
N THR A 207 -19.40 -6.32 -12.46
CA THR A 207 -19.07 -7.26 -11.38
C THR A 207 -18.28 -6.58 -10.29
N ILE A 208 -18.65 -6.81 -9.04
CA ILE A 208 -17.98 -6.23 -7.86
C ILE A 208 -17.34 -7.32 -7.02
N LEU A 209 -16.07 -7.17 -6.73
CA LEU A 209 -15.33 -8.01 -5.78
C LEU A 209 -15.04 -7.21 -4.50
N LEU A 210 -15.48 -7.77 -3.36
CA LEU A 210 -15.30 -7.14 -2.05
C LEU A 210 -14.06 -7.69 -1.37
N PHE A 211 -13.14 -6.78 -1.01
CA PHE A 211 -11.86 -7.08 -0.36
C PHE A 211 -11.87 -6.65 1.11
N GLY A 212 -11.27 -7.45 1.97
CA GLY A 212 -11.12 -7.17 3.39
C GLY A 212 -10.30 -8.24 4.09
N GLY A 213 -10.01 -8.05 5.38
CA GLY A 213 -9.17 -8.96 6.15
C GLY A 213 -9.74 -9.27 7.53
N GLY A 214 -9.44 -10.48 8.04
CA GLY A 214 -9.92 -10.93 9.33
C GLY A 214 -11.39 -11.40 9.32
N ALA A 215 -11.78 -12.09 10.38
CA ALA A 215 -13.08 -12.79 10.43
C ALA A 215 -14.27 -11.81 10.41
N GLN A 216 -14.17 -10.70 11.12
CA GLN A 216 -15.26 -9.73 11.26
C GLN A 216 -15.57 -9.04 9.92
N GLU A 217 -14.54 -8.51 9.22
CA GLU A 217 -14.72 -7.90 7.91
C GLU A 217 -15.23 -8.91 6.88
N SER A 218 -14.66 -10.12 6.84
CA SER A 218 -15.09 -11.19 5.94
C SER A 218 -16.57 -11.54 6.11
N GLN A 219 -17.06 -11.63 7.36
CA GLN A 219 -18.47 -11.89 7.65
C GLN A 219 -19.37 -10.75 7.16
N GLN A 220 -18.97 -9.48 7.40
CA GLN A 220 -19.74 -8.32 6.95
C GLN A 220 -19.80 -8.25 5.42
N LEU A 221 -18.69 -8.48 4.73
CA LEU A 221 -18.62 -8.48 3.27
C LEU A 221 -19.41 -9.62 2.65
N GLN A 222 -19.43 -10.80 3.29
CA GLN A 222 -20.26 -11.90 2.83
C GLN A 222 -21.76 -11.55 2.91
N LYS A 223 -22.20 -10.94 4.03
CA LYS A 223 -23.61 -10.49 4.17
C LYS A 223 -23.96 -9.42 3.12
N LEU A 224 -23.03 -8.54 2.81
CA LEU A 224 -23.23 -7.49 1.81
C LEU A 224 -23.31 -8.09 0.39
N ALA A 225 -22.44 -9.05 0.08
CA ALA A 225 -22.44 -9.74 -1.22
C ALA A 225 -23.76 -10.48 -1.49
N LEU A 226 -24.32 -11.13 -0.46
CA LEU A 226 -25.59 -11.88 -0.60
C LEU A 226 -26.81 -11.03 -0.99
N LYS A 227 -26.73 -9.70 -0.94
CA LYS A 227 -27.81 -8.81 -1.36
C LYS A 227 -27.92 -8.65 -2.87
N TYR A 228 -26.88 -9.00 -3.63
CA TYR A 228 -26.76 -8.67 -5.05
C TYR A 228 -26.21 -9.83 -5.86
N ALA A 229 -26.72 -10.03 -7.06
CA ALA A 229 -26.31 -11.12 -7.94
C ALA A 229 -24.87 -10.96 -8.49
N ASN A 230 -24.43 -9.71 -8.71
CA ASN A 230 -23.12 -9.41 -9.33
C ASN A 230 -22.06 -8.97 -8.32
N VAL A 231 -22.22 -9.30 -7.02
CA VAL A 231 -21.30 -8.91 -5.96
C VAL A 231 -20.77 -10.15 -5.25
N PHE A 232 -19.46 -10.27 -5.14
CA PHE A 232 -18.79 -11.44 -4.56
C PHE A 232 -17.76 -11.01 -3.52
N SER A 233 -17.78 -11.64 -2.35
CA SER A 233 -16.74 -11.43 -1.35
C SER A 233 -15.57 -12.37 -1.62
N VAL A 234 -14.36 -11.81 -1.75
CA VAL A 234 -13.09 -12.56 -1.82
C VAL A 234 -12.33 -12.54 -0.50
N ALA A 235 -12.81 -11.78 0.47
CA ALA A 235 -12.17 -11.60 1.76
C ALA A 235 -11.98 -12.92 2.51
N GLY A 236 -10.74 -13.22 2.90
CA GLY A 236 -10.37 -14.40 3.67
C GLY A 236 -10.45 -15.74 2.89
N LYS A 237 -10.75 -15.73 1.60
CA LYS A 237 -10.89 -16.94 0.77
C LYS A 237 -9.60 -17.34 0.06
N PHE A 238 -8.66 -16.42 -0.10
CA PHE A 238 -7.46 -16.62 -0.90
C PHE A 238 -6.19 -16.27 -0.11
N SER A 239 -5.07 -16.86 -0.51
CA SER A 239 -3.76 -16.40 -0.05
C SER A 239 -3.47 -15.01 -0.62
N LEU A 240 -2.55 -14.25 0.01
CA LEU A 240 -2.16 -12.94 -0.52
C LEU A 240 -1.66 -13.02 -1.97
N GLU A 241 -1.00 -14.11 -2.35
CA GLU A 241 -0.52 -14.30 -3.73
C GLU A 241 -1.66 -14.38 -4.74
N HIS A 242 -2.68 -15.19 -4.45
CA HIS A 242 -3.89 -15.28 -5.29
C HIS A 242 -4.72 -13.98 -5.25
N GLU A 243 -4.80 -13.32 -4.09
CA GLU A 243 -5.48 -12.03 -3.97
C GLU A 243 -4.83 -10.97 -4.87
N LEU A 244 -3.49 -10.94 -4.94
CA LEU A 244 -2.77 -10.07 -5.87
C LEU A 244 -3.04 -10.41 -7.36
N ASP A 245 -3.24 -11.69 -7.68
CA ASP A 245 -3.65 -12.09 -9.04
C ASP A 245 -5.04 -11.57 -9.37
N ILE A 246 -5.99 -11.69 -8.44
CA ILE A 246 -7.35 -11.13 -8.59
C ILE A 246 -7.27 -9.61 -8.75
N ILE A 247 -6.55 -8.92 -7.88
CA ILE A 247 -6.39 -7.46 -7.93
C ILE A 247 -5.81 -7.02 -9.28
N SER A 248 -4.84 -7.75 -9.85
CA SER A 248 -4.23 -7.39 -11.13
C SER A 248 -5.20 -7.41 -12.32
N ASN A 249 -6.36 -8.05 -12.18
CA ASN A 249 -7.40 -8.16 -13.20
C ASN A 249 -8.54 -7.13 -13.02
N LEU A 250 -8.48 -6.30 -11.97
CA LEU A 250 -9.46 -5.23 -11.77
C LEU A 250 -9.24 -4.09 -12.76
N LYS A 251 -10.33 -3.45 -13.18
CA LYS A 251 -10.27 -2.17 -13.91
C LYS A 251 -9.99 -1.02 -12.95
N VAL A 252 -10.68 -1.02 -11.81
CA VAL A 252 -10.54 0.00 -10.77
C VAL A 252 -10.72 -0.63 -9.39
N MET A 253 -9.99 -0.09 -8.40
CA MET A 253 -10.16 -0.38 -6.99
C MET A 253 -10.72 0.85 -6.28
N LEU A 254 -11.91 0.76 -5.70
CA LEU A 254 -12.41 1.71 -4.72
C LEU A 254 -11.92 1.30 -3.33
N SER A 255 -11.17 2.15 -2.66
CA SER A 255 -10.60 1.81 -1.36
C SER A 255 -10.62 3.00 -0.40
N MET A 256 -10.61 2.70 0.87
CA MET A 256 -10.25 3.68 1.89
C MET A 256 -8.76 3.99 1.82
N ASP A 257 -8.28 4.99 2.58
CA ASP A 257 -6.85 5.15 2.88
C ASP A 257 -6.35 3.90 3.64
N SER A 258 -6.10 2.82 2.88
CA SER A 258 -5.81 1.47 3.38
C SER A 258 -4.82 0.71 2.49
N SER A 259 -4.41 -0.50 2.92
CA SER A 259 -3.44 -1.31 2.17
C SER A 259 -3.91 -1.78 0.81
N ASN A 260 -5.22 -1.99 0.62
CA ASN A 260 -5.76 -2.51 -0.65
C ASN A 260 -5.56 -1.52 -1.81
N GLY A 261 -5.74 -0.22 -1.58
CA GLY A 261 -5.44 0.81 -2.58
C GLY A 261 -3.96 0.79 -2.99
N HIS A 262 -3.04 0.59 -2.04
CA HIS A 262 -1.61 0.49 -2.36
C HIS A 262 -1.26 -0.79 -3.11
N MET A 263 -1.89 -1.93 -2.78
CA MET A 263 -1.71 -3.19 -3.51
C MET A 263 -2.23 -3.08 -4.95
N ALA A 264 -3.37 -2.46 -5.16
CA ALA A 264 -3.90 -2.20 -6.49
C ALA A 264 -2.99 -1.27 -7.31
N ALA A 265 -2.55 -0.17 -6.71
CA ALA A 265 -1.67 0.80 -7.37
C ALA A 265 -0.30 0.21 -7.75
N MET A 266 0.29 -0.66 -6.92
CA MET A 266 1.57 -1.31 -7.25
C MET A 266 1.47 -2.30 -8.42
N LEU A 267 0.25 -2.75 -8.74
CA LEU A 267 -0.05 -3.63 -9.87
C LEU A 267 -0.52 -2.86 -11.12
N GLY A 268 -0.57 -1.52 -11.05
CA GLY A 268 -0.97 -0.67 -12.17
C GLY A 268 -2.49 -0.47 -12.30
N VAL A 269 -3.27 -0.95 -11.35
CA VAL A 269 -4.73 -0.78 -11.32
C VAL A 269 -5.07 0.66 -10.92
N LYS A 270 -6.08 1.23 -11.54
CA LYS A 270 -6.65 2.53 -11.15
C LYS A 270 -7.23 2.44 -9.73
N VAL A 271 -7.03 3.47 -8.93
CA VAL A 271 -7.49 3.49 -7.54
C VAL A 271 -8.25 4.78 -7.26
N VAL A 272 -9.50 4.65 -6.82
CA VAL A 272 -10.27 5.72 -6.21
C VAL A 272 -10.16 5.57 -4.69
N THR A 273 -9.68 6.62 -4.01
CA THR A 273 -9.43 6.58 -2.56
C THR A 273 -10.35 7.56 -1.84
N LEU A 274 -11.06 7.08 -0.80
CA LEU A 274 -11.85 7.91 0.10
C LEU A 274 -11.02 8.31 1.32
N TRP A 275 -10.96 9.60 1.59
CA TRP A 275 -10.18 10.19 2.67
C TRP A 275 -11.11 10.82 3.72
N GLY A 276 -11.05 10.30 4.95
CA GLY A 276 -11.78 10.85 6.09
C GLY A 276 -10.96 11.93 6.81
N VAL A 277 -10.47 11.61 8.01
CA VAL A 277 -9.66 12.51 8.84
C VAL A 277 -8.20 12.60 8.40
N THR A 278 -7.78 11.78 7.45
CA THR A 278 -6.46 11.83 6.79
C THR A 278 -6.55 12.62 5.48
N HIS A 279 -5.41 12.85 4.82
CA HIS A 279 -5.37 13.63 3.58
C HIS A 279 -4.21 13.16 2.69
N PRO A 280 -4.36 13.13 1.36
CA PRO A 280 -3.29 12.73 0.43
C PRO A 280 -2.04 13.60 0.54
N TYR A 281 -2.17 14.86 1.01
CA TYR A 281 -1.03 15.75 1.27
C TYR A 281 -0.03 15.20 2.29
N ALA A 282 -0.42 14.22 3.12
CA ALA A 282 0.52 13.52 4.01
C ALA A 282 1.55 12.65 3.25
N GLY A 283 1.40 12.51 1.93
CA GLY A 283 2.32 11.77 1.06
C GLY A 283 2.08 10.26 1.04
N PHE A 284 0.86 9.82 1.38
CA PHE A 284 0.44 8.40 1.38
C PHE A 284 -0.59 8.05 0.30
N ALA A 285 -0.87 8.94 -0.65
CA ALA A 285 -1.73 8.59 -1.78
C ALA A 285 -1.15 7.37 -2.53
N PRO A 286 -2.00 6.46 -3.04
CA PRO A 286 -1.57 5.34 -3.86
C PRO A 286 -0.73 5.81 -5.05
N TYR A 287 0.29 5.02 -5.41
CA TYR A 287 1.28 5.39 -6.41
C TYR A 287 0.66 5.63 -7.79
N ALA A 288 1.12 6.68 -8.48
CA ALA A 288 0.74 7.04 -9.86
C ALA A 288 -0.78 7.22 -10.08
N GLN A 289 -1.53 7.63 -9.05
CA GLN A 289 -2.94 7.96 -9.19
C GLN A 289 -3.15 9.47 -9.38
N GLY A 290 -4.13 9.83 -10.24
CA GLY A 290 -4.50 11.22 -10.47
C GLY A 290 -5.10 11.90 -9.24
N ALA A 291 -5.03 13.23 -9.18
CA ALA A 291 -5.61 13.98 -8.06
C ALA A 291 -7.13 13.79 -7.95
N THR A 292 -7.82 13.68 -9.08
CA THR A 292 -9.28 13.44 -9.19
C THR A 292 -9.74 12.12 -8.59
N ASN A 293 -8.83 11.16 -8.42
CA ASN A 293 -9.12 9.87 -7.80
C ASN A 293 -9.11 9.92 -6.27
N ASN A 294 -8.84 11.08 -5.66
CA ASN A 294 -8.87 11.27 -4.22
C ASN A 294 -10.15 12.02 -3.83
N LEU A 295 -11.11 11.33 -3.27
CA LEU A 295 -12.32 11.94 -2.74
C LEU A 295 -12.11 12.30 -1.27
N LEU A 296 -12.28 13.58 -0.96
CA LEU A 296 -11.92 14.17 0.32
C LEU A 296 -13.15 14.49 1.14
N ALA A 297 -13.08 14.30 2.45
CA ALA A 297 -14.04 14.86 3.38
C ALA A 297 -14.07 16.40 3.30
N ASP A 298 -15.23 17.00 3.52
CA ASP A 298 -15.45 18.44 3.42
C ASP A 298 -14.67 19.20 4.50
N ARG A 299 -13.60 19.89 4.10
CA ARG A 299 -12.78 20.70 4.99
C ARG A 299 -13.42 22.03 5.39
N THR A 300 -14.49 22.46 4.76
CA THR A 300 -15.24 23.65 5.24
C THR A 300 -15.97 23.33 6.53
N LYS A 301 -16.48 22.09 6.66
CA LYS A 301 -17.10 21.56 7.87
C LYS A 301 -16.09 21.04 8.89
N TYR A 302 -14.98 20.48 8.39
CA TYR A 302 -13.94 19.83 9.20
C TYR A 302 -12.55 20.45 8.93
N PRO A 303 -12.32 21.73 9.30
CA PRO A 303 -11.16 22.50 8.86
C PRO A 303 -9.80 21.98 9.36
N LYS A 304 -9.79 21.18 10.45
CA LYS A 304 -8.55 20.61 11.01
C LYS A 304 -8.03 19.37 10.25
N ILE A 305 -8.69 18.92 9.16
CA ILE A 305 -8.18 17.79 8.35
C ILE A 305 -6.93 18.22 7.56
N PRO A 306 -5.85 17.41 7.60
CA PRO A 306 -5.71 16.13 8.31
C PRO A 306 -5.47 16.29 9.80
N THR A 307 -6.24 15.58 10.63
CA THR A 307 -6.11 15.64 12.09
C THR A 307 -4.94 14.82 12.61
N SER A 308 -4.57 13.80 11.86
CA SER A 308 -3.42 12.91 12.10
C SER A 308 -2.95 12.26 10.80
N ILE A 309 -1.73 11.72 10.82
CA ILE A 309 -1.13 11.06 9.64
C ILE A 309 -1.75 9.69 9.37
N TYR A 310 -2.20 9.00 10.41
CA TYR A 310 -2.69 7.61 10.32
C TYR A 310 -4.19 7.47 10.55
N GLY A 311 -4.88 8.55 10.95
CA GLY A 311 -6.30 8.53 11.27
C GLY A 311 -6.62 8.07 12.71
N ASN A 312 -5.60 7.91 13.55
CA ASN A 312 -5.72 7.39 14.93
C ASN A 312 -6.00 8.47 15.99
N SER A 313 -6.03 9.72 15.61
CA SER A 313 -6.28 10.86 16.52
C SER A 313 -7.02 11.95 15.78
N PHE A 314 -8.14 12.41 16.36
CA PHE A 314 -9.01 13.43 15.79
C PHE A 314 -9.86 14.07 16.90
N PRO A 315 -10.35 15.32 16.72
CA PRO A 315 -11.30 15.95 17.63
C PRO A 315 -12.65 15.22 17.63
N GLU A 316 -13.42 15.36 18.69
CA GLU A 316 -14.80 14.87 18.78
C GLU A 316 -15.64 15.31 17.57
N GLY A 317 -16.46 14.43 17.03
CA GLY A 317 -17.29 14.64 15.85
C GLY A 317 -16.58 14.51 14.51
N TYR A 318 -15.23 14.48 14.48
CA TYR A 318 -14.49 14.33 13.22
C TYR A 318 -14.51 12.90 12.65
N GLU A 319 -14.91 11.90 13.44
CA GLU A 319 -15.16 10.53 12.96
C GLU A 319 -16.22 10.48 11.85
N LEU A 320 -17.13 11.48 11.84
CA LEU A 320 -18.17 11.62 10.81
C LEU A 320 -17.70 12.35 9.55
N ALA A 321 -16.49 12.88 9.52
CA ALA A 321 -16.01 13.71 8.41
C ALA A 321 -16.10 13.01 7.04
N ILE A 322 -15.76 11.71 6.98
CA ILE A 322 -15.82 10.93 5.75
C ILE A 322 -17.24 10.81 5.18
N GLU A 323 -18.27 11.00 6.00
CA GLU A 323 -19.67 10.96 5.58
C GLU A 323 -20.07 12.13 4.67
N THR A 324 -19.27 13.20 4.67
CA THR A 324 -19.51 14.35 3.77
C THR A 324 -19.24 14.04 2.31
N ILE A 325 -18.55 12.92 2.00
CA ILE A 325 -18.35 12.47 0.63
C ILE A 325 -19.68 11.94 0.09
N PRO A 326 -20.26 12.54 -0.97
CA PRO A 326 -21.54 12.08 -1.52
C PRO A 326 -21.40 10.72 -2.20
N VAL A 327 -22.41 9.88 -2.09
CA VAL A 327 -22.48 8.57 -2.79
C VAL A 327 -22.33 8.74 -4.30
N GLU A 328 -22.97 9.76 -4.88
CA GLU A 328 -22.92 10.02 -6.33
C GLU A 328 -21.50 10.34 -6.79
N SER A 329 -20.77 11.15 -6.04
CA SER A 329 -19.36 11.47 -6.36
C SER A 329 -18.47 10.23 -6.33
N VAL A 330 -18.76 9.28 -5.42
CA VAL A 330 -18.02 8.00 -5.38
C VAL A 330 -18.33 7.16 -6.60
N VAL A 331 -19.60 7.02 -6.97
CA VAL A 331 -20.03 6.26 -8.16
C VAL A 331 -19.42 6.85 -9.43
N GLU A 332 -19.50 8.18 -9.58
CA GLU A 332 -18.95 8.90 -10.74
C GLU A 332 -17.43 8.72 -10.85
N ALA A 333 -16.70 8.88 -9.74
CA ALA A 333 -15.25 8.70 -9.73
C ALA A 333 -14.85 7.26 -10.11
N VAL A 334 -15.60 6.24 -9.69
CA VAL A 334 -15.36 4.85 -10.11
C VAL A 334 -15.63 4.70 -11.59
N ARG A 335 -16.77 5.19 -12.12
CA ARG A 335 -17.14 5.11 -13.55
C ARG A 335 -16.12 5.80 -14.46
N ASN A 336 -15.60 6.94 -14.06
CA ASN A 336 -14.57 7.68 -14.82
C ASN A 336 -13.22 6.95 -14.92
N ASN A 337 -13.05 5.83 -14.19
CA ASN A 337 -11.84 5.00 -14.21
C ASN A 337 -12.06 3.60 -14.83
N LEU A 338 -13.24 3.33 -15.37
CA LEU A 338 -13.55 2.10 -16.11
C LEU A 338 -13.21 2.23 -17.58
#